data_38d6db068593f8b75bafc403029257fc
#
_entry.id   38d6db068593f8b75bafc403029257fc
#
_cell.length_a   1.000
_cell.length_b   1.000
_cell.length_c   1.000
_cell.angle_alpha   90.00
_cell.angle_beta   90.00
_cell.angle_gamma   90.00
#
_symmetry.space_group_name_H-M   'P 1'
#
loop_
_entity.id
_entity.type
_entity.pdbx_description
1 polymer ?
#
loop_
_entity_poly.entity_id
_entity_poly.type
_entity_poly.pdbx_seq_one_letter_code
_entity_poly.pdbx_strand_id
1 'polypeptide(L)'
;MKRSLDSRVDYSLILPVFCLLVIGVVAIFIAVSHDYPHNIWPILGQQLAWIVLGIVISFVVMFFNTKFLWQATPYLYALGLALMVLPLIFYNPNLVAATGAKNWVSIGGVTLFQPSEFMKISYILILARVVVQFTQKHKEKERTIALDFHLILWLIVFTLPVLVLLALQSDLGTALVFVAIFAGLVLLSGVSWKIIIPIFATVVSGIAGFLAIFITKDGRAFMHQIGMPTYQINRILAWLNPFDYAQTTTYQQAQGQIAIGSGGLFGQGFNVSNLLIPVRESDMIFTVIAEDFGFIGSVLVITLYLLLIYRMLKITLKSNNQFYTYISTGFIMMLLFHIFENIGAVTGLLPLTGIPLPFISQGGSAIISNLIGVGLLLSMSYQTHLAEEKSGKTRFKRKKVVLKKVK
;
A
#
# COMPACT_ATOMS: atom_id res chain seq x y z
N MET A 1 12.07 -13.10 -34.48
CA MET A 1 11.69 -11.68 -34.40
C MET A 1 12.09 -11.15 -33.01
N LYS A 2 13.07 -10.24 -32.92
CA LYS A 2 13.35 -9.50 -31.69
C LYS A 2 12.10 -8.65 -31.40
N ARG A 3 11.36 -8.96 -30.33
CA ARG A 3 10.21 -8.16 -29.91
C ARG A 3 10.70 -6.84 -29.37
N SER A 4 10.14 -5.72 -29.80
CA SER A 4 10.47 -4.38 -29.32
C SER A 4 10.12 -4.27 -27.83
N LEU A 5 10.89 -3.50 -27.07
CA LEU A 5 10.63 -3.14 -25.66
C LEU A 5 9.22 -2.54 -25.52
N ASP A 6 8.77 -1.84 -26.54
CA ASP A 6 7.46 -1.21 -26.64
C ASP A 6 6.28 -2.19 -26.41
N SER A 7 6.42 -3.46 -26.80
CA SER A 7 5.39 -4.48 -26.57
C SER A 7 5.23 -4.90 -25.09
N ARG A 8 6.13 -4.49 -24.19
CA ARG A 8 6.11 -4.79 -22.75
C ARG A 8 5.50 -3.65 -21.92
N VAL A 9 5.41 -2.48 -22.51
CA VAL A 9 4.99 -1.25 -21.85
C VAL A 9 3.48 -1.09 -22.00
N ASP A 10 2.75 -1.08 -20.90
CA ASP A 10 1.34 -0.70 -20.86
C ASP A 10 1.23 0.78 -20.49
N TYR A 11 1.20 1.65 -21.50
CA TYR A 11 1.12 3.10 -21.33
C TYR A 11 -0.10 3.54 -20.51
N SER A 12 -1.18 2.77 -20.57
CA SER A 12 -2.40 3.07 -19.82
C SER A 12 -2.24 2.86 -18.30
N LEU A 13 -1.29 2.00 -17.89
CA LEU A 13 -0.92 1.81 -16.49
C LEU A 13 0.12 2.84 -16.06
N ILE A 14 1.08 3.15 -16.95
CA ILE A 14 2.20 4.04 -16.63
C ILE A 14 1.74 5.49 -16.51
N LEU A 15 0.82 5.95 -17.35
CA LEU A 15 0.40 7.35 -17.39
C LEU A 15 -0.15 7.86 -16.04
N PRO A 16 -1.10 7.19 -15.37
CA PRO A 16 -1.55 7.61 -14.04
C PRO A 16 -0.42 7.61 -13.00
N VAL A 17 0.47 6.61 -13.02
CA VAL A 17 1.63 6.54 -12.11
C VAL A 17 2.56 7.72 -12.34
N PHE A 18 2.88 8.03 -13.59
CA PHE A 18 3.72 9.17 -13.95
C PHE A 18 3.11 10.50 -13.50
N CYS A 19 1.81 10.71 -13.75
CA CYS A 19 1.12 11.92 -13.28
C CYS A 19 1.15 12.04 -11.75
N LEU A 20 0.91 10.95 -11.02
CA LEU A 20 0.97 10.95 -9.55
C LEU A 20 2.39 11.25 -9.03
N LEU A 21 3.43 10.70 -9.65
CA LEU A 21 4.84 11.03 -9.31
C LEU A 21 5.16 12.50 -9.54
N VAL A 22 4.70 13.09 -10.66
CA VAL A 22 4.90 14.52 -10.96
C VAL A 22 4.19 15.38 -9.94
N ILE A 23 2.91 15.09 -9.63
CA ILE A 23 2.15 15.79 -8.59
C ILE A 23 2.86 15.66 -7.24
N GLY A 24 3.38 14.47 -6.92
CA GLY A 24 4.12 14.22 -5.68
C GLY A 24 5.37 15.11 -5.57
N VAL A 25 6.18 15.21 -6.62
CA VAL A 25 7.37 16.07 -6.63
C VAL A 25 6.99 17.54 -6.43
N VAL A 26 5.91 18.01 -7.09
CA VAL A 26 5.40 19.37 -6.93
C VAL A 26 4.89 19.61 -5.51
N ALA A 27 4.09 18.69 -4.96
CA ALA A 27 3.56 18.81 -3.60
C ALA A 27 4.67 18.77 -2.54
N ILE A 28 5.68 17.92 -2.70
CA ILE A 28 6.85 17.88 -1.81
C ILE A 28 7.65 19.19 -1.93
N PHE A 29 7.83 19.73 -3.15
CA PHE A 29 8.48 21.03 -3.33
C PHE A 29 7.77 22.12 -2.53
N ILE A 30 6.45 22.22 -2.62
CA ILE A 30 5.64 23.21 -1.89
C ILE A 30 5.81 22.99 -0.37
N ALA A 31 5.60 21.77 0.13
CA ALA A 31 5.73 21.46 1.56
C ALA A 31 7.12 21.85 2.10
N VAL A 32 8.18 21.42 1.42
CA VAL A 32 9.56 21.63 1.87
C VAL A 32 10.00 23.09 1.72
N SER A 33 9.54 23.81 0.68
CA SER A 33 9.88 25.23 0.51
C SER A 33 9.33 26.10 1.63
N HIS A 34 8.21 25.69 2.23
CA HIS A 34 7.62 26.34 3.39
C HIS A 34 8.27 25.91 4.71
N ASP A 35 8.33 24.58 4.94
CA ASP A 35 8.71 24.02 6.26
C ASP A 35 10.24 23.96 6.45
N TYR A 36 11.03 23.78 5.36
CA TYR A 36 12.48 23.58 5.39
C TYR A 36 13.21 24.39 4.28
N PRO A 37 13.10 25.74 4.26
CA PRO A 37 13.59 26.58 3.14
C PRO A 37 15.10 26.44 2.85
N HIS A 38 15.89 26.03 3.84
CA HIS A 38 17.34 25.81 3.66
C HIS A 38 17.67 24.41 3.12
N ASN A 39 16.72 23.47 3.11
CA ASN A 39 16.95 22.04 2.75
C ASN A 39 16.14 21.58 1.54
N ILE A 40 15.59 22.49 0.74
CA ILE A 40 14.73 22.16 -0.42
C ILE A 40 15.44 21.21 -1.37
N TRP A 41 16.61 21.60 -1.88
CA TRP A 41 17.31 20.84 -2.91
C TRP A 41 17.82 19.48 -2.46
N PRO A 42 18.39 19.31 -1.24
CA PRO A 42 18.73 17.99 -0.72
C PRO A 42 17.54 17.04 -0.63
N ILE A 43 16.40 17.50 -0.10
CA ILE A 43 15.19 16.67 0.08
C ILE A 43 14.60 16.28 -1.29
N LEU A 44 14.44 17.23 -2.21
CA LEU A 44 13.95 16.95 -3.56
C LEU A 44 14.92 16.06 -4.36
N GLY A 45 16.22 16.34 -4.27
CA GLY A 45 17.24 15.53 -4.93
C GLY A 45 17.21 14.07 -4.45
N GLN A 46 17.05 13.87 -3.15
CA GLN A 46 16.87 12.52 -2.57
C GLN A 46 15.61 11.85 -3.10
N GLN A 47 14.47 12.55 -3.13
CA GLN A 47 13.21 12.01 -3.64
C GLN A 47 13.31 11.63 -5.12
N LEU A 48 13.89 12.50 -5.96
CA LEU A 48 14.13 12.21 -7.38
C LEU A 48 15.08 11.01 -7.57
N ALA A 49 16.12 10.88 -6.76
CA ALA A 49 17.01 9.72 -6.79
C ALA A 49 16.25 8.42 -6.47
N TRP A 50 15.35 8.42 -5.47
CA TRP A 50 14.51 7.26 -5.16
C TRP A 50 13.52 6.93 -6.28
N ILE A 51 12.92 7.94 -6.93
CA ILE A 51 12.04 7.75 -8.09
C ILE A 51 12.81 7.10 -9.24
N VAL A 52 13.99 7.62 -9.59
CA VAL A 52 14.84 7.06 -10.67
C VAL A 52 15.23 5.62 -10.34
N LEU A 53 15.70 5.36 -9.12
CA LEU A 53 16.05 4.01 -8.68
C LEU A 53 14.85 3.06 -8.74
N GLY A 54 13.69 3.51 -8.29
CA GLY A 54 12.45 2.74 -8.34
C GLY A 54 12.01 2.43 -9.78
N ILE A 55 12.15 3.38 -10.71
CA ILE A 55 11.87 3.16 -12.14
C ILE A 55 12.84 2.11 -12.72
N VAL A 56 14.12 2.19 -12.41
CA VAL A 56 15.12 1.20 -12.85
C VAL A 56 14.78 -0.19 -12.31
N ILE A 57 14.44 -0.30 -11.04
CA ILE A 57 14.03 -1.58 -10.42
C ILE A 57 12.75 -2.09 -11.06
N SER A 58 11.73 -1.24 -11.25
CA SER A 58 10.47 -1.58 -11.94
C SER A 58 10.72 -2.12 -13.35
N PHE A 59 11.63 -1.48 -14.10
CA PHE A 59 12.06 -1.91 -15.42
C PHE A 59 12.70 -3.32 -15.38
N VAL A 60 13.56 -3.61 -14.40
CA VAL A 60 14.15 -4.94 -14.22
C VAL A 60 13.07 -5.98 -13.86
N VAL A 61 12.18 -5.66 -12.92
CA VAL A 61 11.10 -6.54 -12.47
C VAL A 61 10.13 -6.88 -13.60
N MET A 62 9.90 -5.98 -14.53
CA MET A 62 9.06 -6.20 -15.73
C MET A 62 9.52 -7.41 -16.58
N PHE A 63 10.79 -7.82 -16.48
CA PHE A 63 11.31 -8.99 -17.20
C PHE A 63 11.10 -10.31 -16.44
N PHE A 64 10.69 -10.28 -15.18
CA PHE A 64 10.48 -11.49 -14.40
C PHE A 64 9.23 -12.22 -14.89
N ASN A 65 9.39 -13.52 -15.15
CA ASN A 65 8.28 -14.37 -15.55
C ASN A 65 7.67 -15.10 -14.34
N THR A 66 6.48 -15.67 -14.54
CA THR A 66 5.76 -16.41 -13.50
C THR A 66 6.61 -17.50 -12.85
N LYS A 67 7.40 -18.24 -13.65
CA LYS A 67 8.23 -19.35 -13.15
C LYS A 67 9.31 -18.85 -12.20
N PHE A 68 10.00 -17.77 -12.56
CA PHE A 68 11.00 -17.14 -11.71
C PHE A 68 10.39 -16.64 -10.41
N LEU A 69 9.30 -15.86 -10.50
CA LEU A 69 8.61 -15.32 -9.32
C LEU A 69 8.14 -16.44 -8.39
N TRP A 70 7.58 -17.52 -8.95
CA TRP A 70 7.16 -18.68 -8.17
C TRP A 70 8.31 -19.34 -7.40
N GLN A 71 9.47 -19.50 -8.04
CA GLN A 71 10.65 -20.09 -7.41
C GLN A 71 11.29 -19.15 -6.38
N ALA A 72 11.37 -17.86 -6.67
CA ALA A 72 11.98 -16.86 -5.81
C ALA A 72 11.13 -16.55 -4.55
N THR A 73 9.81 -16.71 -4.61
CA THR A 73 8.86 -16.34 -3.55
C THR A 73 9.27 -16.78 -2.13
N PRO A 74 9.61 -18.07 -1.84
CA PRO A 74 9.94 -18.46 -0.47
C PRO A 74 11.23 -17.82 0.03
N TYR A 75 12.20 -17.59 -0.85
CA TYR A 75 13.46 -16.93 -0.50
C TYR A 75 13.24 -15.43 -0.24
N LEU A 76 12.41 -14.76 -1.06
CA LEU A 76 12.06 -13.36 -0.86
C LEU A 76 11.28 -13.16 0.44
N TYR A 77 10.38 -14.07 0.79
CA TYR A 77 9.64 -14.03 2.04
C TYR A 77 10.57 -14.23 3.25
N ALA A 78 11.45 -15.23 3.21
CA ALA A 78 12.42 -15.47 4.29
C ALA A 78 13.38 -14.27 4.46
N LEU A 79 13.86 -13.69 3.34
CA LEU A 79 14.67 -12.48 3.35
C LEU A 79 13.89 -11.30 3.96
N GLY A 80 12.62 -11.13 3.59
CA GLY A 80 11.74 -10.09 4.14
C GLY A 80 11.60 -10.21 5.65
N LEU A 81 11.37 -11.40 6.18
CA LEU A 81 11.32 -11.63 7.63
C LEU A 81 12.66 -11.31 8.31
N ALA A 82 13.77 -11.72 7.72
CA ALA A 82 15.11 -11.41 8.26
C ALA A 82 15.37 -9.90 8.28
N LEU A 83 15.01 -9.19 7.20
CA LEU A 83 15.13 -7.73 7.13
C LEU A 83 14.25 -7.03 8.18
N MET A 84 13.04 -7.53 8.46
CA MET A 84 12.15 -6.96 9.46
C MET A 84 12.66 -7.09 10.91
N VAL A 85 13.66 -7.93 11.19
CA VAL A 85 14.33 -7.99 12.49
C VAL A 85 15.31 -6.83 12.67
N LEU A 86 15.89 -6.29 11.58
CA LEU A 86 16.93 -5.26 11.66
C LEU A 86 16.51 -3.99 12.41
N PRO A 87 15.29 -3.42 12.25
CA PRO A 87 14.91 -2.23 13.01
C PRO A 87 14.81 -2.44 14.52
N LEU A 88 14.67 -3.68 14.99
CA LEU A 88 14.66 -3.99 16.42
C LEU A 88 16.06 -3.85 17.02
N ILE A 89 17.12 -3.98 16.20
CA ILE A 89 18.53 -3.91 16.59
C ILE A 89 19.13 -2.56 16.22
N PHE A 90 18.88 -2.10 14.97
CA PHE A 90 19.47 -0.89 14.39
C PHE A 90 18.39 0.18 14.19
N TYR A 91 18.08 0.92 15.23
CA TYR A 91 17.09 2.01 15.21
C TYR A 91 17.69 3.33 15.70
N ASN A 92 17.03 4.45 15.37
CA ASN A 92 17.37 5.76 15.89
C ASN A 92 16.47 6.08 17.10
N PRO A 93 17.04 6.23 18.33
CA PRO A 93 16.25 6.52 19.53
C PRO A 93 15.44 7.82 19.43
N ASN A 94 15.98 8.85 18.77
CA ASN A 94 15.30 10.14 18.60
C ASN A 94 14.06 10.00 17.72
N LEU A 95 14.18 9.21 16.64
CA LEU A 95 13.06 8.93 15.74
C LEU A 95 11.98 8.11 16.46
N VAL A 96 12.38 7.12 17.27
CA VAL A 96 11.45 6.31 18.07
C VAL A 96 10.74 7.17 19.11
N ALA A 97 11.44 8.10 19.77
CA ALA A 97 10.83 9.04 20.72
C ALA A 97 9.77 9.93 20.03
N ALA A 98 10.00 10.34 18.80
CA ALA A 98 9.08 11.18 18.02
C ALA A 98 7.88 10.39 17.44
N THR A 99 8.10 9.17 16.92
CA THR A 99 7.09 8.39 16.18
C THR A 99 6.40 7.30 17.02
N GLY A 100 7.04 6.84 18.09
CA GLY A 100 6.61 5.70 18.90
C GLY A 100 6.90 4.33 18.27
N ALA A 101 7.47 4.26 17.07
CA ALA A 101 7.68 3.02 16.32
C ALA A 101 9.16 2.77 15.97
N LYS A 102 9.58 1.49 16.06
CA LYS A 102 10.93 1.00 15.69
C LYS A 102 10.87 0.33 14.31
N ASN A 103 10.48 1.05 13.28
CA ASN A 103 10.21 0.49 11.96
C ASN A 103 11.22 0.90 10.86
N TRP A 104 12.19 1.76 11.19
CA TRP A 104 13.25 2.22 10.30
C TRP A 104 14.61 1.66 10.71
N VAL A 105 15.36 1.13 9.74
CA VAL A 105 16.76 0.78 9.93
C VAL A 105 17.59 2.06 9.90
N SER A 106 18.34 2.32 10.97
CA SER A 106 19.20 3.50 11.10
C SER A 106 20.59 3.09 11.58
N ILE A 107 21.65 3.57 10.92
CA ILE A 107 23.04 3.30 11.25
C ILE A 107 23.77 4.64 11.37
N GLY A 108 24.48 4.87 12.48
CA GLY A 108 25.21 6.12 12.69
C GLY A 108 24.35 7.38 12.68
N GLY A 109 23.08 7.28 13.07
CA GLY A 109 22.13 8.39 13.06
C GLY A 109 21.44 8.65 11.73
N VAL A 110 21.87 7.96 10.64
CA VAL A 110 21.28 8.08 9.31
C VAL A 110 20.21 6.99 9.13
N THR A 111 18.99 7.40 8.77
CA THR A 111 17.89 6.50 8.44
C THR A 111 18.03 6.01 7.00
N LEU A 112 18.10 4.70 6.79
CA LEU A 112 18.39 4.08 5.50
C LEU A 112 17.12 3.67 4.76
N PHE A 113 16.36 2.72 5.33
CA PHE A 113 15.15 2.19 4.68
C PHE A 113 14.20 1.56 5.70
N GLN A 114 12.96 1.33 5.29
CA GLN A 114 11.93 0.64 6.06
C GLN A 114 11.72 -0.78 5.50
N PRO A 115 12.13 -1.83 6.22
CA PRO A 115 12.05 -3.21 5.72
C PRO A 115 10.64 -3.72 5.43
N SER A 116 9.64 -3.22 6.13
CA SER A 116 8.23 -3.58 5.90
C SER A 116 7.76 -3.23 4.48
N GLU A 117 8.39 -2.24 3.82
CA GLU A 117 8.07 -1.90 2.44
C GLU A 117 8.44 -3.03 1.47
N PHE A 118 9.62 -3.63 1.61
CA PHE A 118 10.01 -4.83 0.88
C PHE A 118 9.14 -6.03 1.28
N MET A 119 8.85 -6.16 2.60
CA MET A 119 8.06 -7.26 3.12
C MET A 119 6.64 -7.28 2.53
N LYS A 120 5.99 -6.13 2.28
CA LYS A 120 4.66 -6.08 1.64
C LYS A 120 4.64 -6.81 0.31
N ILE A 121 5.64 -6.59 -0.55
CA ILE A 121 5.72 -7.27 -1.85
C ILE A 121 5.97 -8.78 -1.70
N SER A 122 6.92 -9.17 -0.86
CA SER A 122 7.23 -10.58 -0.64
C SER A 122 6.08 -11.34 0.03
N TYR A 123 5.32 -10.66 0.90
CA TYR A 123 4.12 -11.18 1.52
C TYR A 123 2.97 -11.40 0.52
N ILE A 124 2.73 -10.46 -0.38
CA ILE A 124 1.77 -10.66 -1.48
C ILE A 124 2.14 -11.90 -2.30
N LEU A 125 3.41 -12.04 -2.64
CA LEU A 125 3.90 -13.18 -3.42
C LEU A 125 3.68 -14.52 -2.69
N ILE A 126 4.03 -14.60 -1.39
CA ILE A 126 3.90 -15.86 -0.65
C ILE A 126 2.44 -16.25 -0.43
N LEU A 127 1.56 -15.31 -0.08
CA LEU A 127 0.14 -15.60 0.07
C LEU A 127 -0.49 -16.02 -1.26
N ALA A 128 -0.18 -15.33 -2.36
CA ALA A 128 -0.63 -15.73 -3.71
C ALA A 128 -0.19 -17.15 -4.04
N ARG A 129 1.05 -17.53 -3.73
CA ARG A 129 1.55 -18.88 -3.93
C ARG A 129 0.82 -19.91 -3.07
N VAL A 130 0.57 -19.61 -1.79
CA VAL A 130 -0.15 -20.50 -0.88
C VAL A 130 -1.57 -20.76 -1.38
N VAL A 131 -2.31 -19.72 -1.79
CA VAL A 131 -3.67 -19.89 -2.34
C VAL A 131 -3.66 -20.77 -3.59
N VAL A 132 -2.75 -20.52 -4.53
CA VAL A 132 -2.67 -21.30 -5.78
C VAL A 132 -2.30 -22.76 -5.49
N GLN A 133 -1.30 -23.03 -4.63
CA GLN A 133 -0.92 -24.38 -4.25
C GLN A 133 -2.06 -25.13 -3.58
N PHE A 134 -2.75 -24.46 -2.65
CA PHE A 134 -3.89 -25.03 -1.95
C PHE A 134 -5.02 -25.39 -2.90
N THR A 135 -5.39 -24.47 -3.79
CA THR A 135 -6.46 -24.67 -4.78
C THR A 135 -6.11 -25.80 -5.75
N GLN A 136 -4.87 -25.88 -6.21
CA GLN A 136 -4.41 -26.96 -7.10
C GLN A 136 -4.44 -28.34 -6.42
N LYS A 137 -4.01 -28.41 -5.15
CA LYS A 137 -3.98 -29.65 -4.37
C LYS A 137 -5.40 -30.21 -4.10
N HIS A 138 -6.39 -29.33 -4.02
CA HIS A 138 -7.78 -29.73 -3.69
C HIS A 138 -8.74 -29.55 -4.87
N LYS A 139 -8.23 -29.47 -6.10
CA LYS A 139 -9.02 -29.21 -7.32
C LYS A 139 -10.15 -30.23 -7.55
N GLU A 140 -9.91 -31.49 -7.18
CA GLU A 140 -10.88 -32.59 -7.38
C GLU A 140 -11.85 -32.78 -6.20
N LYS A 141 -11.64 -32.05 -5.09
CA LYS A 141 -12.50 -32.12 -3.92
C LYS A 141 -13.61 -31.09 -4.00
N GLU A 142 -14.81 -31.46 -3.58
CA GLU A 142 -15.86 -30.47 -3.35
C GLU A 142 -15.42 -29.46 -2.29
N ARG A 143 -15.71 -28.20 -2.53
CA ARG A 143 -15.34 -27.12 -1.63
C ARG A 143 -16.22 -27.12 -0.40
N THR A 144 -15.65 -27.44 0.75
CA THR A 144 -16.34 -27.49 2.05
C THR A 144 -15.87 -26.39 2.97
N ILE A 145 -16.69 -26.02 3.97
CA ILE A 145 -16.32 -25.05 5.01
C ILE A 145 -15.02 -25.45 5.71
N ALA A 146 -14.79 -26.75 5.94
CA ALA A 146 -13.57 -27.25 6.56
C ALA A 146 -12.33 -26.98 5.69
N LEU A 147 -12.43 -27.10 4.35
CA LEU A 147 -11.35 -26.76 3.44
C LEU A 147 -11.08 -25.25 3.44
N ASP A 148 -12.11 -24.42 3.52
CA ASP A 148 -11.94 -22.96 3.61
C ASP A 148 -11.22 -22.56 4.91
N PHE A 149 -11.58 -23.15 6.05
CA PHE A 149 -10.85 -22.96 7.31
C PHE A 149 -9.40 -23.38 7.21
N HIS A 150 -9.11 -24.50 6.52
CA HIS A 150 -7.76 -24.98 6.33
C HIS A 150 -6.93 -24.01 5.46
N LEU A 151 -7.53 -23.42 4.42
CA LEU A 151 -6.89 -22.38 3.62
C LEU A 151 -6.56 -21.14 4.47
N ILE A 152 -7.55 -20.65 5.25
CA ILE A 152 -7.34 -19.50 6.14
C ILE A 152 -6.22 -19.78 7.14
N LEU A 153 -6.18 -20.97 7.74
CA LEU A 153 -5.13 -21.35 8.67
C LEU A 153 -3.73 -21.30 8.02
N TRP A 154 -3.58 -21.79 6.78
CA TRP A 154 -2.32 -21.68 6.06
C TRP A 154 -1.93 -20.24 5.78
N LEU A 155 -2.89 -19.39 5.42
CA LEU A 155 -2.63 -17.96 5.22
C LEU A 155 -2.21 -17.28 6.53
N ILE A 156 -2.83 -17.64 7.66
CA ILE A 156 -2.47 -17.14 9.00
C ILE A 156 -1.04 -17.57 9.38
N VAL A 157 -0.62 -18.79 9.08
CA VAL A 157 0.75 -19.28 9.36
C VAL A 157 1.81 -18.36 8.73
N PHE A 158 1.58 -17.87 7.51
CA PHE A 158 2.49 -16.91 6.86
C PHE A 158 2.24 -15.46 7.26
N THR A 159 1.09 -15.12 7.80
CA THR A 159 0.78 -13.76 8.25
C THR A 159 1.28 -13.49 9.67
N LEU A 160 1.15 -14.48 10.55
CA LEU A 160 1.45 -14.33 11.97
C LEU A 160 2.90 -13.86 12.26
N PRO A 161 3.96 -14.41 11.64
CA PRO A 161 5.33 -13.93 11.87
C PRO A 161 5.51 -12.45 11.52
N VAL A 162 4.85 -11.99 10.45
CA VAL A 162 4.90 -10.58 10.03
C VAL A 162 4.21 -9.69 11.04
N LEU A 163 3.01 -10.05 11.50
CA LEU A 163 2.26 -9.27 12.48
C LEU A 163 2.96 -9.23 13.85
N VAL A 164 3.60 -10.34 14.27
CA VAL A 164 4.40 -10.37 15.49
C VAL A 164 5.59 -9.40 15.41
N LEU A 165 6.32 -9.39 14.29
CA LEU A 165 7.43 -8.46 14.10
C LEU A 165 6.96 -7.00 14.09
N LEU A 166 5.82 -6.69 13.45
CA LEU A 166 5.23 -5.36 13.43
C LEU A 166 4.74 -4.94 14.84
N ALA A 167 4.20 -5.85 15.63
CA ALA A 167 3.82 -5.59 17.01
C ALA A 167 5.05 -5.26 17.87
N LEU A 168 6.16 -6.00 17.73
CA LEU A 168 7.42 -5.70 18.38
C LEU A 168 8.03 -4.36 17.96
N GLN A 169 7.79 -3.94 16.71
CA GLN A 169 8.18 -2.63 16.19
C GLN A 169 7.23 -1.50 16.59
N SER A 170 6.08 -1.81 17.21
CA SER A 170 4.99 -0.86 17.53
C SER A 170 4.42 -0.15 16.29
N ASP A 171 4.45 -0.82 15.12
CA ASP A 171 3.97 -0.28 13.83
C ASP A 171 2.58 -0.80 13.47
N LEU A 172 1.56 -0.25 14.15
CA LEU A 172 0.16 -0.62 13.93
C LEU A 172 -0.32 -0.23 12.52
N GLY A 173 0.08 0.93 12.03
CA GLY A 173 -0.33 1.43 10.71
C GLY A 173 0.04 0.44 9.61
N THR A 174 1.31 0.05 9.56
CA THR A 174 1.78 -0.94 8.60
C THR A 174 1.11 -2.31 8.80
N ALA A 175 0.84 -2.74 10.06
CA ALA A 175 0.14 -3.99 10.32
C ALA A 175 -1.25 -4.05 9.67
N LEU A 176 -2.00 -2.94 9.68
CA LEU A 176 -3.31 -2.84 9.02
C LEU A 176 -3.22 -3.01 7.49
N VAL A 177 -2.12 -2.57 6.86
CA VAL A 177 -1.86 -2.82 5.42
C VAL A 177 -1.75 -4.33 5.15
N PHE A 178 -1.00 -5.06 5.97
CA PHE A 178 -0.89 -6.53 5.83
C PHE A 178 -2.23 -7.23 6.04
N VAL A 179 -3.04 -6.76 6.98
CA VAL A 179 -4.42 -7.27 7.19
C VAL A 179 -5.30 -6.97 5.98
N ALA A 180 -5.20 -5.81 5.36
CA ALA A 180 -5.95 -5.47 4.14
C ALA A 180 -5.55 -6.37 2.95
N ILE A 181 -4.24 -6.64 2.76
CA ILE A 181 -3.74 -7.58 1.75
C ILE A 181 -4.30 -8.99 2.02
N PHE A 182 -4.23 -9.46 3.27
CA PHE A 182 -4.79 -10.75 3.70
C PHE A 182 -6.28 -10.86 3.37
N ALA A 183 -7.07 -9.87 3.79
CA ALA A 183 -8.50 -9.82 3.54
C ALA A 183 -8.84 -9.88 2.05
N GLY A 184 -8.14 -9.09 1.22
CA GLY A 184 -8.33 -9.10 -0.22
C GLY A 184 -8.05 -10.46 -0.86
N LEU A 185 -7.00 -11.14 -0.44
CA LEU A 185 -6.67 -12.48 -0.95
C LEU A 185 -7.64 -13.54 -0.46
N VAL A 186 -8.12 -13.47 0.78
CA VAL A 186 -9.18 -14.35 1.31
C VAL A 186 -10.48 -14.15 0.53
N LEU A 187 -10.90 -12.90 0.29
CA LEU A 187 -12.10 -12.59 -0.50
C LEU A 187 -12.02 -13.17 -1.92
N LEU A 188 -10.89 -12.97 -2.60
CA LEU A 188 -10.71 -13.46 -3.97
C LEU A 188 -10.53 -14.98 -4.04
N SER A 189 -10.03 -15.62 -2.97
CA SER A 189 -9.82 -17.07 -2.94
C SER A 189 -11.13 -17.87 -2.97
N GLY A 190 -12.28 -17.19 -2.85
CA GLY A 190 -13.61 -17.78 -2.88
C GLY A 190 -13.98 -18.53 -1.59
N VAL A 191 -13.41 -18.15 -0.47
CA VAL A 191 -13.82 -18.61 0.86
C VAL A 191 -15.30 -18.31 1.08
N SER A 192 -16.02 -19.25 1.71
CA SER A 192 -17.46 -19.16 1.96
C SER A 192 -17.82 -17.91 2.76
N TRP A 193 -18.83 -17.20 2.31
CA TRP A 193 -19.42 -16.06 3.04
C TRP A 193 -19.90 -16.43 4.44
N LYS A 194 -20.22 -17.71 4.69
CA LYS A 194 -20.56 -18.23 6.03
C LYS A 194 -19.43 -18.11 7.05
N ILE A 195 -18.18 -17.96 6.58
CA ILE A 195 -17.00 -17.69 7.42
C ILE A 195 -16.69 -16.20 7.46
N ILE A 196 -16.74 -15.53 6.30
CA ILE A 196 -16.34 -14.13 6.17
C ILE A 196 -17.28 -13.21 6.94
N ILE A 197 -18.61 -13.40 6.82
CA ILE A 197 -19.58 -12.52 7.49
C ILE A 197 -19.46 -12.56 9.01
N PRO A 198 -19.39 -13.73 9.69
CA PRO A 198 -19.20 -13.76 11.14
C PRO A 198 -17.87 -13.12 11.59
N ILE A 199 -16.76 -13.35 10.87
CA ILE A 199 -15.49 -12.73 11.19
C ILE A 199 -15.61 -11.20 11.06
N PHE A 200 -16.16 -10.71 9.97
CA PHE A 200 -16.38 -9.28 9.74
C PHE A 200 -17.27 -8.66 10.82
N ALA A 201 -18.41 -9.31 11.16
CA ALA A 201 -19.29 -8.87 12.22
C ALA A 201 -18.60 -8.81 13.59
N THR A 202 -17.76 -9.81 13.91
CA THR A 202 -16.96 -9.82 15.15
C THR A 202 -15.96 -8.66 15.20
N VAL A 203 -15.26 -8.39 14.09
CA VAL A 203 -14.33 -7.28 14.00
C VAL A 203 -15.04 -5.94 14.17
N VAL A 204 -16.14 -5.72 13.45
CA VAL A 204 -16.94 -4.48 13.55
C VAL A 204 -17.50 -4.29 14.96
N SER A 205 -18.07 -5.34 15.57
CA SER A 205 -18.56 -5.30 16.96
C SER A 205 -17.44 -5.04 17.96
N GLY A 206 -16.26 -5.63 17.73
CA GLY A 206 -15.07 -5.40 18.56
C GLY A 206 -14.59 -3.94 18.49
N ILE A 207 -14.53 -3.35 17.28
CA ILE A 207 -14.19 -1.93 17.10
C ILE A 207 -15.23 -1.02 17.77
N ALA A 208 -16.51 -1.30 17.56
CA ALA A 208 -17.60 -0.53 18.20
C ALA A 208 -17.53 -0.60 19.73
N GLY A 209 -17.33 -1.79 20.28
CA GLY A 209 -17.14 -2.00 21.73
C GLY A 209 -15.90 -1.28 22.26
N PHE A 210 -14.78 -1.36 21.55
CA PHE A 210 -13.56 -0.63 21.89
C PHE A 210 -13.81 0.88 21.94
N LEU A 211 -14.44 1.46 20.92
CA LEU A 211 -14.74 2.89 20.88
C LEU A 211 -15.73 3.29 21.97
N ALA A 212 -16.74 2.49 22.26
CA ALA A 212 -17.68 2.74 23.34
C ALA A 212 -17.00 2.83 24.72
N ILE A 213 -16.02 1.95 24.98
CA ILE A 213 -15.21 1.98 26.20
C ILE A 213 -14.27 3.20 26.16
N PHE A 214 -13.61 3.44 25.05
CA PHE A 214 -12.59 4.48 24.88
C PHE A 214 -13.12 5.91 25.07
N ILE A 215 -14.37 6.17 24.71
CA ILE A 215 -15.00 7.51 24.86
C ILE A 215 -15.07 7.92 26.35
N THR A 216 -15.15 6.96 27.28
CA THR A 216 -15.21 7.24 28.72
C THR A 216 -13.82 7.52 29.30
N LYS A 217 -13.75 8.37 30.35
CA LYS A 217 -12.49 8.67 31.06
C LYS A 217 -11.91 7.40 31.71
N ASP A 218 -12.77 6.61 32.36
CA ASP A 218 -12.37 5.38 33.05
C ASP A 218 -11.92 4.31 32.05
N GLY A 219 -12.55 4.24 30.88
CA GLY A 219 -12.12 3.35 29.80
C GLY A 219 -10.73 3.68 29.26
N ARG A 220 -10.38 4.95 29.11
CA ARG A 220 -9.01 5.36 28.70
C ARG A 220 -7.99 5.01 29.77
N ALA A 221 -8.30 5.23 31.06
CA ALA A 221 -7.44 4.82 32.16
C ALA A 221 -7.22 3.30 32.18
N PHE A 222 -8.27 2.53 31.93
CA PHE A 222 -8.20 1.08 31.79
C PHE A 222 -7.32 0.67 30.59
N MET A 223 -7.48 1.29 29.42
CA MET A 223 -6.64 1.02 28.24
C MET A 223 -5.15 1.27 28.54
N HIS A 224 -4.83 2.34 29.28
CA HIS A 224 -3.47 2.62 29.71
C HIS A 224 -2.94 1.54 30.67
N GLN A 225 -3.76 1.08 31.61
CA GLN A 225 -3.40 0.01 32.57
C GLN A 225 -3.10 -1.33 31.89
N ILE A 226 -3.84 -1.69 30.82
CA ILE A 226 -3.58 -2.91 30.04
C ILE A 226 -2.41 -2.77 29.07
N GLY A 227 -1.66 -1.65 29.10
CA GLY A 227 -0.42 -1.46 28.36
C GLY A 227 -0.57 -0.74 27.01
N MET A 228 -1.72 -0.08 26.74
CA MET A 228 -1.85 0.74 25.53
C MET A 228 -0.94 1.98 25.65
N PRO A 229 0.00 2.19 24.69
CA PRO A 229 0.92 3.32 24.75
C PRO A 229 0.19 4.67 24.64
N THR A 230 0.67 5.67 25.38
CA THR A 230 0.06 7.01 25.40
C THR A 230 -0.06 7.64 24.02
N TYR A 231 0.91 7.42 23.12
CA TYR A 231 0.83 7.96 21.75
C TYR A 231 -0.34 7.40 20.93
N GLN A 232 -0.72 6.13 21.15
CA GLN A 232 -1.90 5.53 20.49
C GLN A 232 -3.20 6.12 21.05
N ILE A 233 -3.27 6.30 22.36
CA ILE A 233 -4.41 6.98 23.01
C ILE A 233 -4.57 8.39 22.44
N ASN A 234 -3.47 9.13 22.33
CA ASN A 234 -3.46 10.49 21.79
C ASN A 234 -3.92 10.56 20.31
N ARG A 235 -3.53 9.59 19.48
CA ARG A 235 -3.99 9.52 18.08
C ARG A 235 -5.49 9.30 17.96
N ILE A 236 -6.07 8.44 18.80
CA ILE A 236 -7.53 8.21 18.82
C ILE A 236 -8.26 9.43 19.36
N LEU A 237 -7.73 10.09 20.40
CA LEU A 237 -8.28 11.36 20.93
C LEU A 237 -8.23 12.46 19.86
N ALA A 238 -7.11 12.59 19.15
CA ALA A 238 -6.95 13.55 18.07
C ALA A 238 -7.97 13.33 16.94
N TRP A 239 -8.28 12.07 16.64
CA TRP A 239 -9.30 11.72 15.66
C TRP A 239 -10.72 12.07 16.14
N LEU A 240 -11.07 11.74 17.40
CA LEU A 240 -12.42 11.99 17.92
C LEU A 240 -12.67 13.48 18.19
N ASN A 241 -11.67 14.21 18.71
CA ASN A 241 -11.79 15.60 19.12
C ASN A 241 -10.55 16.41 18.67
N PRO A 242 -10.38 16.65 17.35
CA PRO A 242 -9.15 17.25 16.82
C PRO A 242 -8.90 18.69 17.31
N PHE A 243 -9.95 19.42 17.70
CA PHE A 243 -9.86 20.84 18.09
C PHE A 243 -9.75 21.05 19.60
N ASP A 244 -10.06 20.06 20.45
CA ASP A 244 -10.01 20.22 21.92
C ASP A 244 -8.59 20.46 22.46
N TYR A 245 -7.58 19.91 21.81
CA TYR A 245 -6.15 20.03 22.16
C TYR A 245 -5.32 20.50 20.96
N ALA A 246 -5.86 21.37 20.12
CA ALA A 246 -5.28 21.77 18.84
C ALA A 246 -3.90 22.43 18.93
N GLN A 247 -3.46 22.87 20.13
CA GLN A 247 -2.13 23.44 20.36
C GLN A 247 -1.10 22.43 20.87
N THR A 248 -1.49 21.18 21.11
CA THR A 248 -0.63 20.14 21.71
C THR A 248 -0.72 18.80 20.97
N THR A 249 -1.40 17.83 21.55
CA THR A 249 -1.43 16.44 21.06
C THR A 249 -2.19 16.24 19.75
N THR A 250 -3.13 17.14 19.43
CA THR A 250 -3.97 17.07 18.21
C THR A 250 -3.57 18.09 17.14
N TYR A 251 -2.47 18.84 17.38
CA TYR A 251 -2.02 19.93 16.50
C TYR A 251 -1.95 19.56 15.04
N GLN A 252 -1.27 18.45 14.71
CA GLN A 252 -1.06 17.98 13.33
C GLN A 252 -2.39 17.74 12.60
N GLN A 253 -3.34 17.07 13.24
CA GLN A 253 -4.63 16.74 12.62
C GLN A 253 -5.53 17.95 12.51
N ALA A 254 -5.57 18.81 13.53
CA ALA A 254 -6.34 20.06 13.51
C ALA A 254 -5.85 20.99 12.40
N GLN A 255 -4.53 21.22 12.29
CA GLN A 255 -3.95 22.05 11.25
C GLN A 255 -4.17 21.47 9.85
N GLY A 256 -4.10 20.14 9.72
CA GLY A 256 -4.40 19.46 8.46
C GLY A 256 -5.84 19.68 7.99
N GLN A 257 -6.81 19.60 8.89
CA GLN A 257 -8.22 19.87 8.57
C GLN A 257 -8.47 21.34 8.23
N ILE A 258 -7.81 22.27 8.94
CA ILE A 258 -7.87 23.71 8.64
C ILE A 258 -7.31 23.97 7.23
N ALA A 259 -6.15 23.37 6.88
CA ALA A 259 -5.54 23.50 5.57
C ALA A 259 -6.50 23.03 4.45
N ILE A 260 -7.09 21.83 4.60
CA ILE A 260 -8.05 21.31 3.63
C ILE A 260 -9.27 22.24 3.50
N GLY A 261 -9.83 22.72 4.63
CA GLY A 261 -11.00 23.60 4.64
C GLY A 261 -10.71 24.96 4.02
N SER A 262 -9.50 25.48 4.19
CA SER A 262 -9.08 26.77 3.64
C SER A 262 -8.91 26.80 2.13
N GLY A 263 -8.64 25.62 1.51
CA GLY A 263 -8.41 25.52 0.06
C GLY A 263 -9.64 25.79 -0.80
N GLY A 264 -10.86 25.65 -0.28
CA GLY A 264 -12.10 25.91 -1.04
C GLY A 264 -12.16 25.13 -2.36
N LEU A 265 -12.73 25.73 -3.43
CA LEU A 265 -12.87 25.08 -4.74
C LEU A 265 -11.58 25.07 -5.56
N PHE A 266 -10.84 26.18 -5.59
CA PHE A 266 -9.71 26.41 -6.49
C PHE A 266 -8.35 26.43 -5.77
N GLY A 267 -8.34 26.34 -4.45
CA GLY A 267 -7.13 26.46 -3.64
C GLY A 267 -6.81 27.92 -3.29
N GLN A 268 -5.88 28.08 -2.35
CA GLN A 268 -5.35 29.40 -1.96
C GLN A 268 -4.31 29.94 -2.96
N GLY A 269 -3.82 29.08 -3.86
CA GLY A 269 -2.75 29.40 -4.79
C GLY A 269 -1.44 28.68 -4.45
N PHE A 270 -0.53 28.67 -5.41
CA PHE A 270 0.72 27.94 -5.32
C PHE A 270 1.63 28.52 -4.22
N ASN A 271 1.99 27.69 -3.23
CA ASN A 271 2.93 27.99 -2.16
C ASN A 271 2.56 29.25 -1.31
N VAL A 272 1.27 29.43 -1.03
CA VAL A 272 0.74 30.58 -0.28
C VAL A 272 0.47 30.26 1.19
N SER A 273 0.54 28.99 1.60
CA SER A 273 0.23 28.55 2.96
C SER A 273 1.08 29.23 4.03
N ASN A 274 0.44 29.61 5.16
CA ASN A 274 1.12 30.07 6.37
C ASN A 274 1.00 29.05 7.51
N LEU A 275 0.47 27.84 7.25
CA LEU A 275 0.23 26.81 8.26
C LEU A 275 1.45 25.89 8.36
N LEU A 276 1.98 25.74 9.56
CA LEU A 276 3.07 24.83 9.88
C LEU A 276 2.47 23.48 10.29
N ILE A 277 2.55 22.48 9.40
CA ILE A 277 2.01 21.14 9.64
C ILE A 277 3.19 20.16 9.73
N PRO A 278 3.44 19.54 10.90
CA PRO A 278 4.54 18.59 11.03
C PRO A 278 4.43 17.43 10.02
N VAL A 279 5.56 17.02 9.41
CA VAL A 279 5.67 15.90 8.45
C VAL A 279 4.73 16.07 7.24
N ARG A 280 4.55 17.32 6.81
CA ARG A 280 3.62 17.67 5.73
C ARG A 280 4.01 17.03 4.40
N GLU A 281 5.30 16.85 4.17
CA GLU A 281 5.87 16.23 2.98
C GLU A 281 5.63 14.70 2.89
N SER A 282 5.23 14.05 3.97
CA SER A 282 5.03 12.60 4.07
C SER A 282 3.55 12.23 4.23
N ASP A 283 3.12 11.92 5.45
CA ASP A 283 1.78 11.42 5.76
C ASP A 283 0.67 12.48 5.67
N MET A 284 1.02 13.76 5.68
CA MET A 284 0.07 14.89 5.53
C MET A 284 0.10 15.52 4.13
N ILE A 285 0.74 14.90 3.13
CA ILE A 285 0.97 15.53 1.82
C ILE A 285 -0.33 15.92 1.08
N PHE A 286 -1.41 15.18 1.29
CA PHE A 286 -2.71 15.50 0.68
C PHE A 286 -3.23 16.87 1.14
N THR A 287 -2.86 17.35 2.35
CA THR A 287 -3.23 18.70 2.82
C THR A 287 -2.62 19.79 1.96
N VAL A 288 -1.39 19.62 1.45
CA VAL A 288 -0.76 20.55 0.50
C VAL A 288 -1.59 20.67 -0.77
N ILE A 289 -1.99 19.50 -1.33
CA ILE A 289 -2.77 19.47 -2.56
C ILE A 289 -4.13 20.13 -2.36
N ALA A 290 -4.79 19.84 -1.23
CA ALA A 290 -6.11 20.36 -0.93
C ALA A 290 -6.07 21.86 -0.60
N GLU A 291 -5.03 22.36 0.06
CA GLU A 291 -4.86 23.77 0.39
C GLU A 291 -4.51 24.61 -0.83
N ASP A 292 -3.47 24.20 -1.60
CA ASP A 292 -2.96 25.01 -2.70
C ASP A 292 -3.81 24.91 -3.97
N PHE A 293 -4.39 23.73 -4.27
CA PHE A 293 -5.17 23.47 -5.49
C PHE A 293 -6.66 23.21 -5.22
N GLY A 294 -7.10 23.23 -3.97
CA GLY A 294 -8.48 23.12 -3.56
C GLY A 294 -9.15 21.79 -3.89
N PHE A 295 -10.47 21.85 -3.97
CA PHE A 295 -11.30 20.69 -4.30
C PHE A 295 -10.96 20.10 -5.69
N ILE A 296 -10.68 20.95 -6.68
CA ILE A 296 -10.36 20.49 -8.05
C ILE A 296 -9.06 19.68 -8.05
N GLY A 297 -7.99 20.17 -7.38
CA GLY A 297 -6.74 19.41 -7.25
C GLY A 297 -6.91 18.09 -6.52
N SER A 298 -7.70 18.08 -5.45
CA SER A 298 -8.03 16.88 -4.68
C SER A 298 -8.78 15.84 -5.52
N VAL A 299 -9.80 16.26 -6.29
CA VAL A 299 -10.58 15.40 -7.19
C VAL A 299 -9.71 14.85 -8.31
N LEU A 300 -8.78 15.66 -8.87
CA LEU A 300 -7.83 15.19 -9.89
C LEU A 300 -6.98 14.04 -9.36
N VAL A 301 -6.40 14.16 -8.17
CA VAL A 301 -5.58 13.12 -7.54
C VAL A 301 -6.39 11.85 -7.29
N ILE A 302 -7.58 11.96 -6.71
CA ILE A 302 -8.47 10.81 -6.48
C ILE A 302 -8.84 10.14 -7.81
N THR A 303 -9.12 10.92 -8.85
CA THR A 303 -9.43 10.41 -10.19
C THR A 303 -8.25 9.63 -10.78
N LEU A 304 -7.02 10.12 -10.63
CA LEU A 304 -5.82 9.42 -11.09
C LEU A 304 -5.64 8.07 -10.36
N TYR A 305 -5.89 8.01 -9.05
CA TYR A 305 -5.88 6.75 -8.32
C TYR A 305 -6.98 5.79 -8.79
N LEU A 306 -8.19 6.27 -9.01
CA LEU A 306 -9.29 5.45 -9.55
C LEU A 306 -8.96 4.90 -10.94
N LEU A 307 -8.36 5.72 -11.81
CA LEU A 307 -7.90 5.28 -13.13
C LEU A 307 -6.80 4.23 -13.02
N LEU A 308 -5.84 4.40 -12.11
CA LEU A 308 -4.78 3.43 -11.85
C LEU A 308 -5.38 2.09 -11.41
N ILE A 309 -6.23 2.09 -10.38
CA ILE A 309 -6.89 0.88 -9.86
C ILE A 309 -7.75 0.21 -10.94
N TYR A 310 -8.51 0.99 -11.72
CA TYR A 310 -9.30 0.47 -12.83
C TYR A 310 -8.42 -0.26 -13.87
N ARG A 311 -7.25 0.31 -14.23
CA ARG A 311 -6.30 -0.32 -15.14
C ARG A 311 -5.71 -1.61 -14.57
N MET A 312 -5.35 -1.60 -13.29
CA MET A 312 -4.87 -2.79 -12.59
C MET A 312 -5.92 -3.91 -12.59
N LEU A 313 -7.18 -3.59 -12.27
CA LEU A 313 -8.31 -4.54 -12.33
C LEU A 313 -8.48 -5.10 -13.74
N LYS A 314 -8.39 -4.26 -14.78
CA LYS A 314 -8.52 -4.70 -16.17
C LYS A 314 -7.41 -5.67 -16.58
N ILE A 315 -6.16 -5.44 -16.14
CA ILE A 315 -5.03 -6.37 -16.35
C ILE A 315 -5.30 -7.68 -15.60
N THR A 316 -5.76 -7.60 -14.36
CA THR A 316 -6.07 -8.75 -13.49
C THR A 316 -7.13 -9.65 -14.10
N LEU A 317 -8.25 -9.07 -14.56
CA LEU A 317 -9.38 -9.81 -15.15
C LEU A 317 -9.03 -10.46 -16.49
N LYS A 318 -8.06 -9.92 -17.24
CA LYS A 318 -7.57 -10.52 -18.49
C LYS A 318 -6.58 -11.64 -18.28
N SER A 319 -5.99 -11.75 -17.10
CA SER A 319 -4.98 -12.75 -16.80
C SER A 319 -5.58 -14.14 -16.69
N ASN A 320 -5.04 -15.09 -17.46
CA ASN A 320 -5.37 -16.51 -17.35
C ASN A 320 -4.49 -17.25 -16.31
N ASN A 321 -3.66 -16.54 -15.56
CA ASN A 321 -2.75 -17.09 -14.58
C ASN A 321 -3.19 -16.73 -13.17
N GLN A 322 -3.66 -17.71 -12.41
CA GLN A 322 -4.14 -17.53 -11.04
C GLN A 322 -3.11 -16.87 -10.12
N PHE A 323 -1.82 -17.21 -10.24
CA PHE A 323 -0.77 -16.63 -9.41
C PHE A 323 -0.64 -15.11 -9.65
N TYR A 324 -0.65 -14.68 -10.90
CA TYR A 324 -0.68 -13.26 -11.24
C TYR A 324 -1.96 -12.57 -10.76
N THR A 325 -3.11 -13.23 -10.86
CA THR A 325 -4.38 -12.68 -10.36
C THR A 325 -4.31 -12.37 -8.87
N TYR A 326 -3.77 -13.30 -8.06
CA TYR A 326 -3.61 -13.07 -6.62
C TYR A 326 -2.55 -12.01 -6.29
N ILE A 327 -1.42 -11.98 -7.02
CA ILE A 327 -0.41 -10.92 -6.84
C ILE A 327 -1.02 -9.54 -7.10
N SER A 328 -1.72 -9.39 -8.22
CA SER A 328 -2.35 -8.12 -8.57
C SER A 328 -3.41 -7.70 -7.56
N THR A 329 -4.25 -8.64 -7.09
CA THR A 329 -5.24 -8.36 -6.06
C THR A 329 -4.60 -7.90 -4.75
N GLY A 330 -3.54 -8.57 -4.30
CA GLY A 330 -2.80 -8.15 -3.10
C GLY A 330 -2.24 -6.74 -3.24
N PHE A 331 -1.69 -6.41 -4.42
CA PHE A 331 -1.16 -5.07 -4.67
C PHE A 331 -2.26 -4.00 -4.77
N ILE A 332 -3.39 -4.31 -5.41
CA ILE A 332 -4.58 -3.43 -5.44
C ILE A 332 -5.07 -3.15 -4.02
N MET A 333 -5.20 -4.18 -3.18
CA MET A 333 -5.66 -4.02 -1.79
C MET A 333 -4.67 -3.20 -0.95
N MET A 334 -3.38 -3.40 -1.16
CA MET A 334 -2.34 -2.58 -0.55
C MET A 334 -2.51 -1.10 -0.91
N LEU A 335 -2.63 -0.77 -2.21
CA LEU A 335 -2.80 0.60 -2.66
C LEU A 335 -4.12 1.21 -2.18
N LEU A 336 -5.23 0.48 -2.29
CA LEU A 336 -6.54 0.93 -1.83
C LEU A 336 -6.50 1.30 -0.35
N PHE A 337 -5.88 0.45 0.48
CA PHE A 337 -5.77 0.72 1.90
C PHE A 337 -4.92 1.95 2.19
N HIS A 338 -3.75 2.10 1.54
CA HIS A 338 -2.91 3.29 1.69
C HIS A 338 -3.64 4.58 1.31
N ILE A 339 -4.33 4.58 0.16
CA ILE A 339 -5.07 5.75 -0.33
C ILE A 339 -6.21 6.12 0.63
N PHE A 340 -7.01 5.11 1.01
CA PHE A 340 -8.17 5.32 1.87
C PHE A 340 -7.74 5.76 3.28
N GLU A 341 -6.69 5.14 3.82
CA GLU A 341 -6.17 5.47 5.14
C GLU A 341 -5.55 6.88 5.16
N ASN A 342 -4.64 7.21 4.24
CA ASN A 342 -3.99 8.52 4.22
C ASN A 342 -5.00 9.65 4.02
N ILE A 343 -5.83 9.59 2.96
CA ILE A 343 -6.83 10.63 2.69
C ILE A 343 -7.88 10.66 3.81
N GLY A 344 -8.32 9.49 4.30
CA GLY A 344 -9.28 9.39 5.39
C GLY A 344 -8.75 9.97 6.71
N ALA A 345 -7.46 9.77 7.00
CA ALA A 345 -6.84 10.31 8.20
C ALA A 345 -6.74 11.85 8.17
N VAL A 346 -6.27 12.42 7.07
CA VAL A 346 -6.11 13.89 6.96
C VAL A 346 -7.46 14.61 6.88
N THR A 347 -8.50 13.96 6.34
CA THR A 347 -9.87 14.50 6.32
C THR A 347 -10.64 14.28 7.62
N GLY A 348 -10.07 13.57 8.60
CA GLY A 348 -10.69 13.26 9.88
C GLY A 348 -11.66 12.06 9.87
N LEU A 349 -11.76 11.34 8.74
CA LEU A 349 -12.59 10.13 8.64
C LEU A 349 -11.98 8.94 9.42
N LEU A 350 -10.66 8.87 9.49
CA LEU A 350 -9.89 7.84 10.18
C LEU A 350 -8.86 8.44 11.14
N PRO A 351 -8.40 7.70 12.16
CA PRO A 351 -7.28 8.14 12.98
C PRO A 351 -5.97 8.13 12.18
N LEU A 352 -5.10 9.10 12.42
CA LEU A 352 -3.82 9.22 11.74
C LEU A 352 -2.88 8.07 12.13
N THR A 353 -2.48 7.25 11.17
CA THR A 353 -1.56 6.11 11.39
C THR A 353 -0.15 6.38 10.89
N GLY A 354 0.06 7.42 10.08
CA GLY A 354 1.38 7.78 9.54
C GLY A 354 1.75 6.97 8.29
N ILE A 355 0.75 6.49 7.54
CA ILE A 355 0.95 5.78 6.27
C ILE A 355 1.08 6.79 5.12
N PRO A 356 2.15 6.70 4.28
CA PRO A 356 2.33 7.64 3.18
C PRO A 356 1.35 7.36 2.03
N LEU A 357 0.97 8.44 1.31
CA LEU A 357 0.13 8.38 0.12
C LEU A 357 0.96 7.84 -1.07
N PRO A 358 0.58 6.71 -1.71
CA PRO A 358 1.37 6.05 -2.74
C PRO A 358 1.75 6.97 -3.91
N PHE A 359 2.99 6.91 -4.37
CA PHE A 359 3.58 7.71 -5.46
C PHE A 359 3.69 9.22 -5.22
N ILE A 360 2.96 9.79 -4.25
CA ILE A 360 2.92 11.24 -3.98
C ILE A 360 3.80 11.61 -2.79
N SER A 361 3.65 10.92 -1.65
CA SER A 361 4.38 11.24 -0.42
C SER A 361 5.90 11.07 -0.56
N GLN A 362 6.63 11.85 0.23
CA GLN A 362 8.06 11.62 0.43
C GLN A 362 8.27 10.27 1.12
N GLY A 363 9.15 9.45 0.56
CA GLY A 363 9.48 8.15 1.15
C GLY A 363 10.16 7.21 0.17
N GLY A 364 11.48 7.06 0.26
CA GLY A 364 12.27 6.26 -0.69
C GLY A 364 11.84 4.80 -0.75
N SER A 365 11.73 4.14 0.40
CA SER A 365 11.35 2.72 0.46
C SER A 365 9.93 2.47 -0.06
N ALA A 366 8.97 3.36 0.27
CA ALA A 366 7.60 3.26 -0.18
C ALA A 366 7.47 3.44 -1.71
N ILE A 367 8.18 4.42 -2.29
CA ILE A 367 8.20 4.64 -3.74
C ILE A 367 8.78 3.43 -4.46
N ILE A 368 9.91 2.89 -4.00
CA ILE A 368 10.53 1.69 -4.59
C ILE A 368 9.55 0.51 -4.52
N SER A 369 8.92 0.26 -3.37
CA SER A 369 7.94 -0.82 -3.18
C SER A 369 6.77 -0.68 -4.16
N ASN A 370 6.19 0.52 -4.27
CA ASN A 370 5.08 0.80 -5.18
C ASN A 370 5.50 0.61 -6.66
N LEU A 371 6.70 1.06 -7.05
CA LEU A 371 7.21 0.89 -8.41
C LEU A 371 7.57 -0.57 -8.72
N ILE A 372 8.03 -1.37 -7.75
CA ILE A 372 8.16 -2.83 -7.90
C ILE A 372 6.80 -3.45 -8.24
N GLY A 373 5.74 -3.06 -7.53
CA GLY A 373 4.39 -3.52 -7.82
C GLY A 373 3.93 -3.17 -9.25
N VAL A 374 4.22 -1.96 -9.72
CA VAL A 374 3.97 -1.56 -11.12
C VAL A 374 4.75 -2.45 -12.10
N GLY A 375 6.03 -2.73 -11.82
CA GLY A 375 6.86 -3.63 -12.64
C GLY A 375 6.31 -5.05 -12.72
N LEU A 376 5.77 -5.59 -11.61
CA LEU A 376 5.09 -6.88 -11.60
C LEU A 376 3.84 -6.88 -12.48
N LEU A 377 3.04 -5.81 -12.44
CA LEU A 377 1.84 -5.65 -13.28
C LEU A 377 2.20 -5.51 -14.77
N LEU A 378 3.28 -4.82 -15.12
CA LEU A 378 3.77 -4.74 -16.49
C LEU A 378 4.21 -6.12 -16.99
N SER A 379 4.94 -6.89 -16.16
CA SER A 379 5.27 -8.29 -16.48
C SER A 379 4.03 -9.14 -16.72
N MET A 380 3.01 -9.00 -15.86
CA MET A 380 1.73 -9.70 -15.98
C MET A 380 0.98 -9.34 -17.27
N SER A 381 0.86 -8.04 -17.58
CA SER A 381 0.23 -7.54 -18.82
C SER A 381 0.91 -8.15 -20.04
N TYR A 382 2.24 -8.09 -20.10
CA TYR A 382 3.01 -8.66 -21.20
C TYR A 382 2.83 -10.18 -21.36
N GLN A 383 2.88 -10.94 -20.25
CA GLN A 383 2.70 -12.40 -20.30
C GLN A 383 1.29 -12.79 -20.76
N THR A 384 0.28 -12.01 -20.36
CA THR A 384 -1.10 -12.20 -20.82
C THR A 384 -1.25 -11.97 -22.32
N HIS A 385 -0.69 -10.88 -22.84
CA HIS A 385 -0.66 -10.63 -24.30
C HIS A 385 0.07 -11.72 -25.08
N LEU A 386 1.17 -12.23 -24.55
CA LEU A 386 1.89 -13.37 -25.15
C LEU A 386 1.05 -14.64 -25.24
N ALA A 387 0.27 -14.93 -24.21
CA ALA A 387 -0.61 -16.09 -24.16
C ALA A 387 -1.76 -15.96 -25.19
N GLU A 388 -2.35 -14.77 -25.30
CA GLU A 388 -3.41 -14.46 -26.28
C GLU A 388 -2.91 -14.61 -27.72
N GLU A 389 -1.74 -14.06 -28.06
CA GLU A 389 -1.15 -14.21 -29.41
C GLU A 389 -0.89 -15.69 -29.77
N LYS A 390 -0.37 -16.46 -28.83
CA LYS A 390 -0.14 -17.90 -29.04
C LYS A 390 -1.44 -18.65 -29.29
N SER A 391 -2.49 -18.37 -28.52
CA SER A 391 -3.81 -18.99 -28.67
C SER A 391 -4.50 -18.58 -29.98
N GLY A 392 -4.40 -17.33 -30.39
CA GLY A 392 -4.91 -16.81 -31.66
C GLY A 392 -4.23 -17.47 -32.87
N LYS A 393 -2.90 -17.62 -32.85
CA LYS A 393 -2.15 -18.32 -33.89
C LYS A 393 -2.51 -19.82 -33.98
N THR A 394 -2.77 -20.47 -32.86
CA THR A 394 -3.21 -21.88 -32.82
C THR A 394 -4.62 -22.04 -33.39
N ARG A 395 -5.53 -21.10 -33.12
CA ARG A 395 -6.90 -21.09 -33.66
C ARG A 395 -6.91 -20.86 -35.18
N PHE A 396 -6.04 -20.00 -35.69
CA PHE A 396 -5.87 -19.77 -37.13
C PHE A 396 -5.29 -21.00 -37.86
N LYS A 397 -4.28 -21.67 -37.25
CA LYS A 397 -3.74 -22.91 -37.81
C LYS A 397 -4.79 -24.03 -37.85
N ARG A 398 -5.59 -24.20 -36.78
CA ARG A 398 -6.69 -25.19 -36.76
C ARG A 398 -7.75 -24.90 -37.84
N LYS A 399 -8.17 -23.66 -37.99
CA LYS A 399 -9.10 -23.27 -39.07
C LYS A 399 -8.54 -23.56 -40.48
N LYS A 400 -7.24 -23.30 -40.72
CA LYS A 400 -6.60 -23.62 -42.03
C LYS A 400 -6.50 -25.13 -42.28
N VAL A 401 -6.30 -25.94 -41.26
CA VAL A 401 -6.22 -27.40 -41.38
C VAL A 401 -7.60 -28.00 -41.61
N VAL A 402 -8.63 -27.48 -40.95
CA VAL A 402 -10.02 -27.95 -41.18
C VAL A 402 -10.49 -27.57 -42.59
N LEU A 403 -10.19 -26.35 -43.08
CA LEU A 403 -10.53 -25.93 -44.43
C LEU A 403 -9.74 -26.68 -45.54
N LYS A 404 -8.57 -27.23 -45.21
CA LYS A 404 -7.83 -28.11 -46.16
C LYS A 404 -8.33 -29.57 -46.17
N LYS A 405 -9.06 -30.03 -45.14
CA LYS A 405 -9.67 -31.38 -45.09
C LYS A 405 -11.08 -31.43 -45.72
N VAL A 406 -11.67 -30.27 -45.98
CA VAL A 406 -13.02 -30.15 -46.59
C VAL A 406 -12.94 -29.83 -48.11
N LYS A 407 -11.73 -29.66 -48.66
CA LYS A 407 -11.45 -29.65 -50.08
C LYS A 407 -10.76 -30.97 -50.45
#